data_55a06e7c98475edddd618e0a91f09a03
#
_entry.id   55a06e7c98475edddd618e0a91f09a03
#
_cell.length_a   1.000
_cell.length_b   1.000
_cell.length_c   1.000
_cell.angle_alpha   90.00
_cell.angle_beta   90.00
_cell.angle_gamma   90.00
#
_symmetry.space_group_name_H-M   'P 1'
#
loop_
_entity.id
_entity.type
_entity.pdbx_description
1 polymer ?
#
loop_
_entity_poly.entity_id
_entity_poly.type
_entity_poly.pdbx_seq_one_letter_code
_entity_poly.pdbx_strand_id
1 'polypeptide(L)'
;MAEAVARKTRRFNFRGSLVIPYGVFMVLFVVFPLLLIFYFAFTDAKGNFTLNNWSTIFSEPSNWKVIGLTFLIAGITTLICLLIAYPIAYLLSNKKYNKNAVLVYIFLLPMWINFVIRTIGLKALVNGISQGILGVDLTASYPYVAIVIGMVYDYLPFAILPLYNQMLKMDKNQIEAAADLGANPAQVFVKNIIPMTIPGIVSACMMTFMPTMSSYVIANKMSENNVQITGNLIEQWFGPNVSAISNHVGSTLSLVMLAIIGVTLVIEKTVTRKDDSRKAGIW
;
A
#
# COMPACT_ATOMS: atom_id res chain seq x y z
N MET A 1 55.14 -37.60 14.45
CA MET A 1 53.84 -37.32 13.75
C MET A 1 53.02 -36.49 14.71
N ALA A 2 53.01 -35.20 14.49
CA ALA A 2 52.23 -34.25 15.30
C ALA A 2 51.20 -33.61 14.34
N GLU A 3 49.96 -34.03 14.48
CA GLU A 3 48.84 -33.39 13.78
C GLU A 3 48.59 -31.99 14.35
N ALA A 4 48.90 -30.98 13.54
CA ALA A 4 48.59 -29.61 13.85
C ALA A 4 47.09 -29.40 13.66
N VAL A 5 46.32 -29.39 14.76
CA VAL A 5 44.93 -28.95 14.80
C VAL A 5 44.89 -27.46 14.47
N ALA A 6 44.53 -27.14 13.24
CA ALA A 6 44.33 -25.78 12.80
C ALA A 6 43.13 -25.19 13.55
N ARG A 7 43.35 -24.44 14.62
CA ARG A 7 42.38 -23.60 15.30
C ARG A 7 41.90 -22.54 14.29
N LYS A 8 40.70 -22.76 13.75
CA LYS A 8 39.96 -21.79 12.92
C LYS A 8 39.62 -20.59 13.81
N THR A 9 40.51 -19.61 13.89
CA THR A 9 40.25 -18.35 14.57
C THR A 9 39.09 -17.68 13.83
N ARG A 10 37.93 -17.65 14.46
CA ARG A 10 36.76 -16.86 14.01
C ARG A 10 37.22 -15.38 13.95
N ARG A 11 37.67 -14.92 12.79
CA ARG A 11 37.90 -13.51 12.57
C ARG A 11 36.57 -12.78 12.83
N PHE A 12 36.57 -11.94 13.86
CA PHE A 12 35.46 -11.08 14.20
C PHE A 12 35.19 -10.18 13.01
N ASN A 13 34.14 -10.49 12.25
CA ASN A 13 33.74 -9.70 11.08
C ASN A 13 33.06 -8.42 11.58
N PHE A 14 33.81 -7.32 11.69
CA PHE A 14 33.33 -6.01 12.08
C PHE A 14 32.09 -5.60 11.27
N ARG A 15 32.04 -5.92 9.96
CA ARG A 15 30.87 -5.73 9.11
C ARG A 15 29.64 -6.56 9.55
N GLY A 16 29.85 -7.75 10.09
CA GLY A 16 28.78 -8.59 10.64
C GLY A 16 28.23 -8.05 11.96
N SER A 17 29.08 -7.44 12.81
CA SER A 17 28.61 -6.87 14.08
C SER A 17 27.78 -5.59 13.92
N LEU A 18 27.94 -4.85 12.82
CA LEU A 18 27.08 -3.69 12.51
C LEU A 18 25.61 -4.09 12.19
N VAL A 19 25.36 -5.35 11.83
CA VAL A 19 24.01 -5.87 11.61
C VAL A 19 23.28 -6.15 12.93
N ILE A 20 24.02 -6.35 14.04
CA ILE A 20 23.44 -6.71 15.34
C ILE A 20 22.46 -5.63 15.86
N PRO A 21 22.80 -4.33 15.93
CA PRO A 21 21.89 -3.30 16.39
C PRO A 21 20.60 -3.24 15.54
N TYR A 22 20.74 -3.38 14.22
CA TYR A 22 19.60 -3.44 13.32
C TYR A 22 18.74 -4.68 13.57
N GLY A 23 19.36 -5.85 13.74
CA GLY A 23 18.66 -7.10 14.07
C GLY A 23 17.89 -7.01 15.39
N VAL A 24 18.53 -6.45 16.43
CA VAL A 24 17.88 -6.21 17.74
C VAL A 24 16.68 -5.26 17.58
N PHE A 25 16.85 -4.16 16.86
CA PHE A 25 15.74 -3.24 16.58
C PHE A 25 14.58 -3.94 15.85
N MET A 26 14.86 -4.71 14.81
CA MET A 26 13.85 -5.46 14.08
C MET A 26 13.11 -6.48 14.95
N VAL A 27 13.83 -7.20 15.80
CA VAL A 27 13.22 -8.18 16.71
C VAL A 27 12.33 -7.48 17.74
N LEU A 28 12.80 -6.41 18.37
CA LEU A 28 12.07 -5.73 19.45
C LEU A 28 10.87 -4.92 18.93
N PHE A 29 10.99 -4.24 17.78
CA PHE A 29 9.97 -3.30 17.33
C PHE A 29 9.12 -3.81 16.17
N VAL A 30 9.50 -4.90 15.51
CA VAL A 30 8.69 -5.49 14.44
C VAL A 30 8.22 -6.89 14.82
N VAL A 31 9.16 -7.81 15.10
CA VAL A 31 8.82 -9.22 15.35
C VAL A 31 8.03 -9.39 16.65
N PHE A 32 8.49 -8.78 17.73
CA PHE A 32 7.86 -8.91 19.05
C PHE A 32 6.42 -8.39 19.08
N PRO A 33 6.08 -7.18 18.57
CA PRO A 33 4.68 -6.74 18.50
C PRO A 33 3.81 -7.64 17.62
N LEU A 34 4.33 -8.16 16.51
CA LEU A 34 3.58 -9.11 15.67
C LEU A 34 3.30 -10.42 16.39
N LEU A 35 4.26 -10.93 17.18
CA LEU A 35 4.06 -12.10 18.03
C LEU A 35 3.02 -11.84 19.13
N LEU A 36 2.99 -10.63 19.71
CA LEU A 36 1.95 -10.25 20.67
C LEU A 36 0.57 -10.21 20.04
N ILE A 37 0.42 -9.63 18.84
CA ILE A 37 -0.85 -9.65 18.10
C ILE A 37 -1.30 -11.09 17.85
N PHE A 38 -0.37 -11.95 17.43
CA PHE A 38 -0.65 -13.37 17.22
C PHE A 38 -1.07 -14.05 18.54
N TYR A 39 -0.34 -13.82 19.63
CA TYR A 39 -0.67 -14.37 20.94
C TYR A 39 -2.07 -13.93 21.41
N PHE A 40 -2.37 -12.64 21.38
CA PHE A 40 -3.67 -12.12 21.79
C PHE A 40 -4.82 -12.59 20.90
N ALA A 41 -4.60 -12.79 19.60
CA ALA A 41 -5.64 -13.29 18.70
C ALA A 41 -6.14 -14.70 19.07
N PHE A 42 -5.31 -15.50 19.76
CA PHE A 42 -5.63 -16.87 20.15
C PHE A 42 -5.76 -17.10 21.66
N THR A 43 -5.74 -16.03 22.47
CA THR A 43 -5.89 -16.14 23.94
C THR A 43 -7.04 -15.29 24.45
N ASP A 44 -7.57 -15.65 25.62
CA ASP A 44 -8.51 -14.84 26.40
C ASP A 44 -7.77 -13.91 27.39
N ALA A 45 -8.52 -13.07 28.11
CA ALA A 45 -7.98 -12.17 29.13
C ALA A 45 -7.27 -12.88 30.31
N LYS A 46 -7.45 -14.20 30.45
CA LYS A 46 -6.79 -15.04 31.46
C LYS A 46 -5.54 -15.76 30.90
N GLY A 47 -5.23 -15.58 29.62
CA GLY A 47 -4.11 -16.23 28.95
C GLY A 47 -4.39 -17.66 28.46
N ASN A 48 -5.64 -18.14 28.55
CA ASN A 48 -5.99 -19.46 28.03
C ASN A 48 -6.22 -19.41 26.52
N PHE A 49 -5.86 -20.50 25.83
CA PHE A 49 -6.11 -20.62 24.39
C PHE A 49 -7.63 -20.62 24.10
N THR A 50 -8.06 -19.78 23.17
CA THR A 50 -9.46 -19.68 22.76
C THR A 50 -9.60 -19.27 21.30
N LEU A 51 -10.65 -19.76 20.64
CA LEU A 51 -11.08 -19.30 19.31
C LEU A 51 -12.33 -18.39 19.40
N ASN A 52 -12.76 -18.02 20.60
CA ASN A 52 -13.94 -17.18 20.77
C ASN A 52 -13.78 -15.79 20.16
N ASN A 53 -12.57 -15.23 20.17
CA ASN A 53 -12.27 -13.95 19.50
C ASN A 53 -12.57 -13.99 18.01
N TRP A 54 -12.26 -15.12 17.36
CA TRP A 54 -12.54 -15.36 15.95
C TRP A 54 -14.04 -15.49 15.70
N SER A 55 -14.75 -16.25 16.53
CA SER A 55 -16.20 -16.38 16.40
C SER A 55 -16.89 -15.02 16.60
N THR A 56 -16.45 -14.18 17.54
CA THR A 56 -16.99 -12.83 17.76
C THR A 56 -16.86 -11.95 16.51
N ILE A 57 -15.74 -12.01 15.79
CA ILE A 57 -15.56 -11.22 14.58
C ILE A 57 -16.37 -11.78 13.41
N PHE A 58 -16.31 -13.09 13.19
CA PHE A 58 -16.89 -13.71 11.98
C PHE A 58 -18.39 -13.99 12.09
N SER A 59 -18.94 -14.09 13.32
CA SER A 59 -20.38 -14.25 13.53
C SER A 59 -21.18 -12.96 13.39
N GLU A 60 -20.51 -11.81 13.43
CA GLU A 60 -21.17 -10.51 13.33
C GLU A 60 -21.27 -10.05 11.88
N PRO A 61 -22.49 -10.00 11.26
CA PRO A 61 -22.65 -9.63 9.87
C PRO A 61 -22.18 -8.21 9.54
N SER A 62 -22.18 -7.30 10.53
CA SER A 62 -21.70 -5.92 10.36
C SER A 62 -20.22 -5.86 10.03
N ASN A 63 -19.39 -6.73 10.61
CA ASN A 63 -17.96 -6.78 10.34
C ASN A 63 -17.67 -7.15 8.89
N TRP A 64 -18.41 -8.11 8.33
CA TRP A 64 -18.26 -8.49 6.93
C TRP A 64 -18.62 -7.37 5.95
N LYS A 65 -19.66 -6.58 6.28
CA LYS A 65 -20.02 -5.39 5.50
C LYS A 65 -18.90 -4.37 5.52
N VAL A 66 -18.30 -4.10 6.68
CA VAL A 66 -17.19 -3.15 6.82
C VAL A 66 -15.94 -3.64 6.09
N ILE A 67 -15.59 -4.93 6.22
CA ILE A 67 -14.47 -5.52 5.49
C ILE A 67 -14.70 -5.42 3.97
N GLY A 68 -15.88 -5.83 3.49
CA GLY A 68 -16.23 -5.75 2.08
C GLY A 68 -16.22 -4.33 1.54
N LEU A 69 -16.75 -3.36 2.30
CA LEU A 69 -16.70 -1.94 1.96
C LEU A 69 -15.26 -1.42 1.87
N THR A 70 -14.41 -1.83 2.80
CA THR A 70 -12.99 -1.46 2.81
C THR A 70 -12.28 -1.94 1.54
N PHE A 71 -12.52 -3.19 1.13
CA PHE A 71 -11.98 -3.74 -0.10
C PHE A 71 -12.48 -2.98 -1.34
N LEU A 72 -13.76 -2.65 -1.36
CA LEU A 72 -14.37 -1.91 -2.47
C LEU A 72 -13.76 -0.51 -2.59
N ILE A 73 -13.68 0.24 -1.49
CA ILE A 73 -13.06 1.58 -1.47
C ILE A 73 -11.59 1.48 -1.86
N ALA A 74 -10.83 0.54 -1.30
CA ALA A 74 -9.43 0.35 -1.64
C ALA A 74 -9.24 -0.01 -3.12
N GLY A 75 -10.07 -0.89 -3.67
CA GLY A 75 -10.05 -1.28 -5.08
C GLY A 75 -10.35 -0.10 -6.02
N ILE A 76 -11.42 0.65 -5.75
CA ILE A 76 -11.80 1.83 -6.54
C ILE A 76 -10.69 2.90 -6.46
N THR A 77 -10.21 3.21 -5.27
CA THR A 77 -9.13 4.19 -5.07
C THR A 77 -7.88 3.80 -5.86
N THR A 78 -7.46 2.53 -5.75
CA THR A 78 -6.30 2.02 -6.46
C THR A 78 -6.47 2.09 -7.98
N LEU A 79 -7.64 1.72 -8.49
CA LEU A 79 -7.95 1.80 -9.92
C LEU A 79 -7.87 3.24 -10.42
N ILE A 80 -8.49 4.19 -9.71
CA ILE A 80 -8.44 5.62 -10.06
C ILE A 80 -7.01 6.15 -9.99
N CYS A 81 -6.26 5.80 -8.94
CA CYS A 81 -4.84 6.17 -8.83
C CYS A 81 -4.03 5.66 -10.02
N LEU A 82 -4.21 4.39 -10.43
CA LEU A 82 -3.50 3.84 -11.58
C LEU A 82 -3.88 4.54 -12.89
N LEU A 83 -5.18 4.80 -13.10
CA LEU A 83 -5.66 5.49 -14.31
C LEU A 83 -5.09 6.91 -14.44
N ILE A 84 -4.92 7.62 -13.33
CA ILE A 84 -4.35 8.96 -13.31
C ILE A 84 -2.81 8.90 -13.33
N ALA A 85 -2.21 8.02 -12.53
CA ALA A 85 -0.77 7.92 -12.39
C ALA A 85 -0.07 7.42 -13.66
N TYR A 86 -0.71 6.52 -14.41
CA TYR A 86 -0.10 5.92 -15.60
C TYR A 86 0.24 6.95 -16.68
N PRO A 87 -0.69 7.80 -17.18
CA PRO A 87 -0.36 8.83 -18.15
C PRO A 87 0.61 9.87 -17.58
N ILE A 88 0.49 10.23 -16.31
CA ILE A 88 1.43 11.17 -15.67
C ILE A 88 2.85 10.57 -15.66
N ALA A 89 3.02 9.33 -15.21
CA ALA A 89 4.30 8.66 -15.16
C ALA A 89 4.91 8.49 -16.58
N TYR A 90 4.08 8.19 -17.57
CA TYR A 90 4.52 8.09 -18.96
C TYR A 90 5.05 9.42 -19.49
N LEU A 91 4.35 10.53 -19.25
CA LEU A 91 4.81 11.87 -19.64
C LEU A 91 6.10 12.26 -18.90
N LEU A 92 6.17 11.97 -17.59
CA LEU A 92 7.33 12.30 -16.76
C LEU A 92 8.57 11.46 -17.11
N SER A 93 8.40 10.25 -17.60
CA SER A 93 9.53 9.39 -18.03
C SER A 93 10.17 9.82 -19.35
N ASN A 94 9.49 10.67 -20.11
CA ASN A 94 10.01 11.17 -21.38
C ASN A 94 10.95 12.36 -21.17
N LYS A 95 12.22 12.19 -21.53
CA LYS A 95 13.27 13.25 -21.43
C LYS A 95 12.92 14.53 -22.18
N LYS A 96 12.03 14.50 -23.17
CA LYS A 96 11.58 15.70 -23.88
C LYS A 96 10.81 16.65 -22.96
N TYR A 97 9.98 16.11 -22.04
CA TYR A 97 9.15 16.89 -21.14
C TYR A 97 9.79 17.07 -19.75
N ASN A 98 10.60 16.13 -19.31
CA ASN A 98 11.20 16.14 -17.97
C ASN A 98 12.72 15.90 -18.04
N LYS A 99 13.47 16.90 -18.52
CA LYS A 99 14.92 16.80 -18.71
C LYS A 99 15.69 16.48 -17.43
N ASN A 100 15.30 17.08 -16.32
CA ASN A 100 16.04 17.06 -15.04
C ASN A 100 15.28 16.32 -13.94
N ALA A 101 14.25 15.53 -14.25
CA ALA A 101 13.38 14.87 -13.27
C ALA A 101 12.67 15.79 -12.25
N VAL A 102 12.75 17.11 -12.42
CA VAL A 102 12.21 18.10 -11.48
C VAL A 102 10.69 17.98 -11.34
N LEU A 103 10.00 17.70 -12.44
CA LEU A 103 8.54 17.55 -12.41
C LEU A 103 8.08 16.38 -11.51
N VAL A 104 8.88 15.30 -11.41
CA VAL A 104 8.57 14.18 -10.52
C VAL A 104 8.60 14.64 -9.07
N TYR A 105 9.60 15.44 -8.69
CA TYR A 105 9.67 15.98 -7.33
C TYR A 105 8.50 16.88 -6.99
N ILE A 106 7.96 17.65 -7.94
CA ILE A 106 6.76 18.48 -7.72
C ILE A 106 5.55 17.59 -7.33
N PHE A 107 5.38 16.41 -7.98
CA PHE A 107 4.33 15.46 -7.61
C PHE A 107 4.59 14.79 -6.25
N LEU A 108 5.85 14.70 -5.81
CA LEU A 108 6.21 14.11 -4.52
C LEU A 108 6.20 15.12 -3.37
N LEU A 109 6.33 16.44 -3.64
CA LEU A 109 6.34 17.48 -2.62
C LEU A 109 5.15 17.41 -1.63
N PRO A 110 3.91 17.16 -2.06
CA PRO A 110 2.79 17.03 -1.14
C PRO A 110 2.99 15.93 -0.08
N MET A 111 3.79 14.89 -0.35
CA MET A 111 4.05 13.81 0.61
C MET A 111 4.85 14.27 1.84
N TRP A 112 5.58 15.38 1.76
CA TRP A 112 6.37 15.92 2.87
C TRP A 112 5.49 16.68 3.89
N ILE A 113 4.27 17.03 3.49
CA ILE A 113 3.30 17.65 4.38
C ILE A 113 2.59 16.52 5.17
N ASN A 114 2.37 16.76 6.46
CA ASN A 114 1.62 15.83 7.29
C ASN A 114 0.26 15.48 6.63
N PHE A 115 -0.01 14.19 6.46
CA PHE A 115 -1.18 13.71 5.71
C PHE A 115 -2.51 14.15 6.33
N VAL A 116 -2.59 14.29 7.67
CA VAL A 116 -3.82 14.73 8.36
C VAL A 116 -4.16 16.18 7.99
N ILE A 117 -3.15 17.06 8.05
CA ILE A 117 -3.32 18.50 7.69
C ILE A 117 -3.72 18.60 6.21
N ARG A 118 -3.08 17.81 5.36
CA ARG A 118 -3.36 17.75 3.92
C ARG A 118 -4.79 17.30 3.64
N THR A 119 -5.25 16.26 4.33
CA THR A 119 -6.62 15.75 4.22
C THR A 119 -7.65 16.79 4.68
N ILE A 120 -7.38 17.51 5.81
CA ILE A 120 -8.27 18.58 6.29
C ILE A 120 -8.33 19.73 5.29
N GLY A 121 -7.19 20.13 4.73
CA GLY A 121 -7.14 21.16 3.70
C GLY A 121 -7.90 20.76 2.43
N LEU A 122 -7.74 19.50 1.99
CA LEU A 122 -8.49 18.96 0.86
C LEU A 122 -10.00 18.94 1.14
N LYS A 123 -10.42 18.51 2.34
CA LYS A 123 -11.83 18.53 2.75
C LYS A 123 -12.42 19.93 2.62
N ALA A 124 -11.75 20.96 3.16
CA ALA A 124 -12.20 22.35 3.09
C ALA A 124 -12.32 22.82 1.62
N LEU A 125 -11.35 22.49 0.78
CA LEU A 125 -11.36 22.83 -0.65
C LEU A 125 -12.49 22.12 -1.38
N VAL A 126 -12.67 20.82 -1.20
CA VAL A 126 -13.72 20.04 -1.86
C VAL A 126 -15.10 20.53 -1.45
N ASN A 127 -15.32 20.79 -0.16
CA ASN A 127 -16.60 21.32 0.32
C ASN A 127 -16.85 22.75 -0.15
N GLY A 128 -15.83 23.62 -0.15
CA GLY A 128 -15.96 24.98 -0.68
C GLY A 128 -16.36 24.98 -2.17
N ILE A 129 -15.75 24.12 -2.98
CA ILE A 129 -16.09 23.97 -4.39
C ILE A 129 -17.51 23.39 -4.57
N SER A 130 -17.83 22.31 -3.82
CA SER A 130 -19.13 21.64 -3.97
C SER A 130 -20.29 22.53 -3.49
N GLN A 131 -20.12 23.27 -2.43
CA GLN A 131 -21.11 24.26 -1.97
C GLN A 131 -21.28 25.41 -2.98
N GLY A 132 -20.18 25.91 -3.54
CA GLY A 132 -20.22 26.98 -4.54
C GLY A 132 -20.86 26.58 -5.88
N ILE A 133 -20.68 25.34 -6.32
CA ILE A 133 -21.17 24.85 -7.62
C ILE A 133 -22.49 24.10 -7.49
N LEU A 134 -22.61 23.20 -6.52
CA LEU A 134 -23.73 22.27 -6.36
C LEU A 134 -24.67 22.64 -5.23
N GLY A 135 -24.30 23.58 -4.36
CA GLY A 135 -25.09 23.99 -3.20
C GLY A 135 -25.14 22.94 -2.07
N VAL A 136 -24.26 21.91 -2.12
CA VAL A 136 -24.25 20.80 -1.15
C VAL A 136 -22.88 20.60 -0.55
N ASP A 137 -22.84 20.12 0.71
CA ASP A 137 -21.61 19.64 1.33
C ASP A 137 -21.33 18.21 0.84
N LEU A 138 -20.23 18.03 0.10
CA LEU A 138 -19.89 16.75 -0.50
C LEU A 138 -19.56 15.71 0.57
N THR A 139 -18.86 16.10 1.64
CA THR A 139 -18.44 15.16 2.70
C THR A 139 -19.61 14.65 3.53
N ALA A 140 -20.62 15.45 3.74
CA ALA A 140 -21.85 15.06 4.44
C ALA A 140 -22.84 14.32 3.52
N SER A 141 -23.04 14.82 2.29
CA SER A 141 -24.04 14.27 1.36
C SER A 141 -23.57 13.01 0.63
N TYR A 142 -22.27 12.92 0.31
CA TYR A 142 -21.69 11.80 -0.46
C TYR A 142 -20.40 11.29 0.19
N PRO A 143 -20.45 10.75 1.42
CA PRO A 143 -19.27 10.43 2.21
C PRO A 143 -18.35 9.40 1.54
N TYR A 144 -18.88 8.43 0.81
CA TYR A 144 -18.08 7.44 0.08
C TYR A 144 -17.26 8.08 -1.04
N VAL A 145 -17.83 8.99 -1.79
CA VAL A 145 -17.14 9.73 -2.86
C VAL A 145 -16.06 10.62 -2.27
N ALA A 146 -16.37 11.31 -1.18
CA ALA A 146 -15.42 12.15 -0.47
C ALA A 146 -14.20 11.34 0.02
N ILE A 147 -14.42 10.16 0.62
CA ILE A 147 -13.35 9.26 1.05
C ILE A 147 -12.46 8.87 -0.13
N VAL A 148 -13.05 8.45 -1.25
CA VAL A 148 -12.28 8.05 -2.44
C VAL A 148 -11.46 9.23 -2.97
N ILE A 149 -12.02 10.44 -3.05
CA ILE A 149 -11.28 11.64 -3.45
C ILE A 149 -10.11 11.91 -2.52
N GLY A 150 -10.33 11.84 -1.20
CA GLY A 150 -9.29 12.03 -0.19
C GLY A 150 -8.17 10.99 -0.32
N MET A 151 -8.53 9.73 -0.46
CA MET A 151 -7.58 8.64 -0.60
C MET A 151 -6.81 8.70 -1.93
N VAL A 152 -7.47 9.03 -3.05
CA VAL A 152 -6.80 9.23 -4.35
C VAL A 152 -5.78 10.35 -4.25
N TYR A 153 -6.16 11.49 -3.69
CA TYR A 153 -5.24 12.62 -3.51
C TYR A 153 -4.02 12.27 -2.66
N ASP A 154 -4.24 11.56 -1.55
CA ASP A 154 -3.17 11.21 -0.62
C ASP A 154 -2.25 10.10 -1.14
N TYR A 155 -2.78 9.14 -1.92
CA TYR A 155 -2.01 7.98 -2.39
C TYR A 155 -1.57 8.05 -3.86
N LEU A 156 -2.00 9.05 -4.63
CA LEU A 156 -1.59 9.22 -6.02
C LEU A 156 -0.06 9.25 -6.22
N PRO A 157 0.74 9.95 -5.39
CA PRO A 157 2.20 9.94 -5.53
C PRO A 157 2.82 8.55 -5.37
N PHE A 158 2.23 7.69 -4.53
CA PHE A 158 2.69 6.30 -4.34
C PHE A 158 2.45 5.43 -5.58
N ALA A 159 1.45 5.76 -6.40
CA ALA A 159 1.24 5.10 -7.68
C ALA A 159 2.18 5.64 -8.76
N ILE A 160 2.43 6.95 -8.79
CA ILE A 160 3.27 7.59 -9.82
C ILE A 160 4.71 7.09 -9.75
N LEU A 161 5.29 6.99 -8.55
CA LEU A 161 6.71 6.70 -8.37
C LEU A 161 7.16 5.34 -8.92
N PRO A 162 6.52 4.20 -8.59
CA PRO A 162 6.93 2.91 -9.15
C PRO A 162 6.67 2.81 -10.65
N LEU A 163 5.58 3.40 -11.16
CA LEU A 163 5.31 3.47 -12.59
C LEU A 163 6.39 4.27 -13.33
N TYR A 164 6.73 5.45 -12.84
CA TYR A 164 7.79 6.27 -13.38
C TYR A 164 9.13 5.54 -13.41
N ASN A 165 9.52 4.92 -12.29
CA ASN A 165 10.77 4.17 -12.19
C ASN A 165 10.82 2.97 -13.16
N GLN A 166 9.69 2.31 -13.38
CA GLN A 166 9.62 1.22 -14.35
C GLN A 166 9.69 1.73 -15.79
N MET A 167 9.01 2.84 -16.09
CA MET A 167 9.01 3.44 -17.42
C MET A 167 10.38 4.00 -17.83
N LEU A 168 11.20 4.45 -16.86
CA LEU A 168 12.60 4.83 -17.11
C LEU A 168 13.48 3.64 -17.55
N LYS A 169 13.12 2.42 -17.16
CA LYS A 169 13.86 1.19 -17.49
C LYS A 169 13.42 0.56 -18.80
N MET A 170 12.40 1.10 -19.47
CA MET A 170 11.92 0.56 -20.75
C MET A 170 12.98 0.72 -21.84
N ASP A 171 13.17 -0.34 -22.61
CA ASP A 171 14.01 -0.32 -23.78
C ASP A 171 13.29 0.40 -24.94
N LYS A 172 13.79 1.59 -25.29
CA LYS A 172 13.23 2.40 -26.37
C LYS A 172 13.40 1.77 -27.72
N ASN A 173 14.47 0.98 -27.94
CA ASN A 173 14.72 0.33 -29.23
C ASN A 173 13.59 -0.65 -29.57
N GLN A 174 12.98 -1.32 -28.59
CA GLN A 174 11.83 -2.20 -28.82
C GLN A 174 10.59 -1.41 -29.26
N ILE A 175 10.42 -0.20 -28.74
CA ILE A 175 9.30 0.69 -29.10
C ILE A 175 9.49 1.21 -30.53
N GLU A 176 10.71 1.63 -30.88
CA GLU A 176 11.09 2.12 -32.20
C GLU A 176 10.99 0.99 -33.25
N ALA A 177 11.53 -0.19 -32.97
CA ALA A 177 11.42 -1.35 -33.85
C ALA A 177 9.95 -1.76 -34.10
N ALA A 178 9.06 -1.68 -33.12
CA ALA A 178 7.65 -1.95 -33.34
C ALA A 178 6.99 -0.92 -34.28
N ALA A 179 7.38 0.36 -34.17
CA ALA A 179 6.91 1.41 -35.05
C ALA A 179 7.45 1.23 -36.52
N ASP A 180 8.71 0.84 -36.66
CA ASP A 180 9.35 0.57 -37.96
C ASP A 180 8.69 -0.62 -38.68
N LEU A 181 8.19 -1.59 -37.92
CA LEU A 181 7.39 -2.71 -38.44
C LEU A 181 5.93 -2.32 -38.79
N GLY A 182 5.58 -1.03 -38.73
CA GLY A 182 4.28 -0.51 -39.13
C GLY A 182 3.21 -0.56 -38.05
N ALA A 183 3.57 -0.79 -36.76
CA ALA A 183 2.60 -0.73 -35.68
C ALA A 183 2.15 0.71 -35.45
N ASN A 184 0.83 0.93 -35.36
CA ASN A 184 0.30 2.24 -35.02
C ASN A 184 0.55 2.57 -33.52
N PRO A 185 0.49 3.85 -33.10
CA PRO A 185 0.78 4.26 -31.71
C PRO A 185 -0.05 3.53 -30.66
N ALA A 186 -1.32 3.21 -30.94
CA ALA A 186 -2.18 2.45 -30.03
C ALA A 186 -1.72 0.99 -29.88
N GLN A 187 -1.28 0.37 -30.99
CA GLN A 187 -0.71 -0.98 -30.98
C GLN A 187 0.60 -1.03 -30.22
N VAL A 188 1.49 -0.06 -30.42
CA VAL A 188 2.75 0.07 -29.66
C VAL A 188 2.45 0.22 -28.17
N PHE A 189 1.49 1.07 -27.81
CA PHE A 189 1.12 1.29 -26.42
C PHE A 189 0.60 0.01 -25.77
N VAL A 190 -0.39 -0.64 -26.37
CA VAL A 190 -1.05 -1.81 -25.76
C VAL A 190 -0.19 -3.07 -25.81
N LYS A 191 0.54 -3.29 -26.94
CA LYS A 191 1.28 -4.55 -27.14
C LYS A 191 2.73 -4.50 -26.64
N ASN A 192 3.32 -3.30 -26.50
CA ASN A 192 4.71 -3.15 -26.08
C ASN A 192 4.81 -2.42 -24.73
N ILE A 193 4.27 -1.18 -24.61
CA ILE A 193 4.49 -0.34 -23.44
C ILE A 193 3.79 -0.94 -22.20
N ILE A 194 2.52 -1.29 -22.28
CA ILE A 194 1.79 -1.88 -21.14
C ILE A 194 2.48 -3.16 -20.64
N PRO A 195 2.80 -4.16 -21.49
CA PRO A 195 3.49 -5.37 -21.03
C PRO A 195 4.84 -5.11 -20.38
N MET A 196 5.63 -4.15 -20.90
CA MET A 196 6.92 -3.78 -20.30
C MET A 196 6.78 -3.08 -18.94
N THR A 197 5.62 -2.48 -18.67
CA THR A 197 5.35 -1.74 -17.43
C THR A 197 4.56 -2.54 -16.40
N ILE A 198 4.16 -3.78 -16.68
CA ILE A 198 3.42 -4.65 -15.73
C ILE A 198 4.06 -4.69 -14.33
N PRO A 199 5.39 -4.87 -14.15
CA PRO A 199 5.98 -4.87 -12.81
C PRO A 199 5.76 -3.55 -12.06
N GLY A 200 5.84 -2.42 -12.77
CA GLY A 200 5.56 -1.10 -12.22
C GLY A 200 4.07 -0.91 -11.87
N ILE A 201 3.15 -1.43 -12.71
CA ILE A 201 1.71 -1.41 -12.43
C ILE A 201 1.39 -2.21 -11.16
N VAL A 202 1.96 -3.41 -11.04
CA VAL A 202 1.75 -4.27 -9.87
C VAL A 202 2.28 -3.59 -8.59
N SER A 203 3.50 -3.05 -8.64
CA SER A 203 4.08 -2.33 -7.49
C SER A 203 3.28 -1.06 -7.13
N ALA A 204 2.79 -0.30 -8.12
CA ALA A 204 1.92 0.85 -7.90
C ALA A 204 0.58 0.44 -7.26
N CYS A 205 0.00 -0.66 -7.74
CA CYS A 205 -1.22 -1.24 -7.18
C CYS A 205 -1.04 -1.56 -5.69
N MET A 206 0.04 -2.26 -5.33
CA MET A 206 0.31 -2.64 -3.94
C MET A 206 0.61 -1.44 -3.04
N MET A 207 1.41 -0.48 -3.53
CA MET A 207 1.76 0.73 -2.78
C MET A 207 0.56 1.65 -2.53
N THR A 208 -0.52 1.53 -3.29
CA THR A 208 -1.77 2.27 -3.06
C THR A 208 -2.80 1.45 -2.29
N PHE A 209 -3.00 0.19 -2.64
CA PHE A 209 -4.03 -0.66 -2.09
C PHE A 209 -3.84 -0.93 -0.59
N MET A 210 -2.61 -1.31 -0.17
CA MET A 210 -2.34 -1.68 1.22
C MET A 210 -2.59 -0.52 2.21
N PRO A 211 -2.03 0.69 2.02
CA PRO A 211 -2.29 1.78 2.95
C PRO A 211 -3.74 2.26 2.88
N THR A 212 -4.41 2.17 1.72
CA THR A 212 -5.82 2.53 1.60
C THR A 212 -6.71 1.66 2.48
N MET A 213 -6.44 0.35 2.56
CA MET A 213 -7.20 -0.59 3.40
C MET A 213 -7.14 -0.24 4.90
N SER A 214 -6.04 0.34 5.37
CA SER A 214 -5.82 0.68 6.79
C SER A 214 -6.05 2.15 7.12
N SER A 215 -6.45 2.98 6.16
CA SER A 215 -6.47 4.44 6.27
C SER A 215 -7.73 4.99 6.94
N TYR A 216 -7.90 4.68 8.24
CA TYR A 216 -9.05 5.16 9.00
C TYR A 216 -9.10 6.69 9.18
N VAL A 217 -7.96 7.35 9.29
CA VAL A 217 -7.91 8.82 9.52
C VAL A 217 -8.50 9.58 8.34
N ILE A 218 -8.16 9.20 7.10
CA ILE A 218 -8.72 9.81 5.89
C ILE A 218 -10.23 9.54 5.83
N ALA A 219 -10.64 8.29 6.08
CA ALA A 219 -12.05 7.94 6.10
C ALA A 219 -12.83 8.78 7.11
N ASN A 220 -12.34 8.89 8.36
CA ASN A 220 -12.98 9.70 9.40
C ASN A 220 -13.09 11.17 9.04
N LYS A 221 -12.00 11.77 8.52
CA LYS A 221 -11.99 13.20 8.20
C LYS A 221 -12.85 13.53 6.98
N MET A 222 -12.84 12.68 5.95
CA MET A 222 -13.58 12.92 4.71
C MET A 222 -15.07 12.52 4.80
N SER A 223 -15.46 11.64 5.72
CA SER A 223 -16.87 11.22 5.91
C SER A 223 -17.51 11.77 7.18
N GLU A 224 -16.84 12.63 7.94
CA GLU A 224 -17.33 13.12 9.24
C GLU A 224 -17.69 11.97 10.22
N ASN A 225 -16.91 10.90 10.20
CA ASN A 225 -17.11 9.66 10.94
C ASN A 225 -18.41 8.88 10.57
N ASN A 226 -19.06 9.21 9.44
CA ASN A 226 -20.27 8.52 9.00
C ASN A 226 -20.00 7.17 8.32
N VAL A 227 -18.75 6.91 7.91
CA VAL A 227 -18.37 5.66 7.25
C VAL A 227 -17.29 4.96 8.04
N GLN A 228 -17.55 3.71 8.39
CA GLN A 228 -16.58 2.83 9.03
C GLN A 228 -15.88 1.95 8.00
N ILE A 229 -14.56 1.91 8.06
CA ILE A 229 -13.71 0.95 7.36
C ILE A 229 -12.99 0.06 8.38
N THR A 230 -12.33 -1.00 7.92
CA THR A 230 -11.68 -1.97 8.83
C THR A 230 -10.66 -1.34 9.77
N GLY A 231 -9.93 -0.29 9.30
CA GLY A 231 -9.03 0.47 10.16
C GLY A 231 -9.73 1.13 11.36
N ASN A 232 -10.96 1.64 11.18
CA ASN A 232 -11.76 2.19 12.28
C ASN A 232 -12.18 1.12 13.29
N LEU A 233 -12.57 -0.06 12.81
CA LEU A 233 -12.90 -1.18 13.71
C LEU A 233 -11.70 -1.56 14.56
N ILE A 234 -10.50 -1.66 13.97
CA ILE A 234 -9.28 -1.96 14.71
C ILE A 234 -9.01 -0.86 15.74
N GLU A 235 -9.08 0.42 15.35
CA GLU A 235 -8.88 1.55 16.27
C GLU A 235 -9.85 1.51 17.47
N GLN A 236 -11.13 1.23 17.20
CA GLN A 236 -12.15 1.13 18.26
C GLN A 236 -11.84 0.03 19.26
N TRP A 237 -11.35 -1.12 18.81
CA TRP A 237 -11.00 -2.24 19.68
C TRP A 237 -9.76 -1.99 20.54
N PHE A 238 -8.87 -1.07 20.16
CA PHE A 238 -7.68 -0.67 20.93
C PHE A 238 -7.84 0.67 21.65
N GLY A 239 -9.05 1.24 21.68
CA GLY A 239 -9.31 2.54 22.29
C GLY A 239 -9.07 2.57 23.80
N PRO A 240 -8.84 3.77 24.39
CA PRO A 240 -8.43 3.92 25.80
C PRO A 240 -9.52 3.52 26.83
N ASN A 241 -10.78 3.39 26.42
CA ASN A 241 -11.92 3.06 27.31
C ASN A 241 -12.41 1.62 27.13
N VAL A 242 -11.60 0.75 26.59
CA VAL A 242 -12.03 -0.58 26.17
C VAL A 242 -11.48 -1.65 27.14
N SER A 243 -12.27 -2.71 27.39
CA SER A 243 -11.89 -3.79 28.29
C SER A 243 -10.70 -4.61 27.75
N ALA A 244 -9.99 -5.33 28.63
CA ALA A 244 -8.89 -6.22 28.20
C ALA A 244 -9.33 -7.25 27.13
N ILE A 245 -10.58 -7.72 27.18
CA ILE A 245 -11.18 -8.63 26.19
C ILE A 245 -11.16 -8.01 24.79
N SER A 246 -11.34 -6.72 24.70
CA SER A 246 -11.37 -5.97 23.46
C SER A 246 -10.03 -6.01 22.71
N ASN A 247 -8.91 -5.95 23.42
CA ASN A 247 -7.58 -6.05 22.81
C ASN A 247 -7.37 -7.40 22.10
N HIS A 248 -7.96 -8.48 22.61
CA HIS A 248 -7.89 -9.81 22.01
C HIS A 248 -8.68 -9.87 20.70
N VAL A 249 -9.89 -9.30 20.69
CA VAL A 249 -10.73 -9.22 19.47
C VAL A 249 -10.08 -8.29 18.43
N GLY A 250 -9.58 -7.12 18.85
CA GLY A 250 -8.86 -6.18 17.97
C GLY A 250 -7.60 -6.81 17.36
N SER A 251 -6.86 -7.61 18.13
CA SER A 251 -5.70 -8.36 17.64
C SER A 251 -6.09 -9.41 16.60
N THR A 252 -7.23 -10.07 16.78
CA THR A 252 -7.75 -11.02 15.78
C THR A 252 -8.07 -10.33 14.45
N LEU A 253 -8.73 -9.18 14.48
CA LEU A 253 -9.04 -8.40 13.29
C LEU A 253 -7.76 -7.87 12.62
N SER A 254 -6.79 -7.43 13.42
CA SER A 254 -5.46 -7.02 12.92
C SER A 254 -4.72 -8.17 12.25
N LEU A 255 -4.82 -9.39 12.80
CA LEU A 255 -4.22 -10.58 12.21
C LEU A 255 -4.90 -10.97 10.88
N VAL A 256 -6.22 -10.82 10.77
CA VAL A 256 -6.96 -11.00 9.51
C VAL A 256 -6.45 -10.01 8.46
N MET A 257 -6.32 -8.74 8.81
CA MET A 257 -5.79 -7.72 7.90
C MET A 257 -4.34 -8.01 7.50
N LEU A 258 -3.51 -8.45 8.44
CA LEU A 258 -2.12 -8.85 8.16
C LEU A 258 -2.07 -10.04 7.20
N ALA A 259 -2.95 -11.04 7.36
CA ALA A 259 -3.04 -12.17 6.45
C ALA A 259 -3.44 -11.74 5.03
N ILE A 260 -4.40 -10.81 4.90
CA ILE A 260 -4.82 -10.26 3.61
C ILE A 260 -3.65 -9.52 2.93
N ILE A 261 -2.94 -8.66 3.68
CA ILE A 261 -1.75 -7.96 3.19
C ILE A 261 -0.67 -8.97 2.79
N GLY A 262 -0.46 -10.02 3.57
CA GLY A 262 0.48 -11.09 3.26
C GLY A 262 0.16 -11.81 1.95
N VAL A 263 -1.12 -12.13 1.72
CA VAL A 263 -1.59 -12.73 0.46
C VAL A 263 -1.34 -11.79 -0.73
N THR A 264 -1.65 -10.51 -0.59
CA THR A 264 -1.41 -9.53 -1.66
C THR A 264 0.09 -9.41 -2.00
N LEU A 265 0.98 -9.41 -1.00
CA LEU A 265 2.44 -9.42 -1.19
C LEU A 265 2.94 -10.68 -1.92
N VAL A 266 2.37 -11.85 -1.60
CA VAL A 266 2.71 -13.10 -2.31
C VAL A 266 2.28 -13.03 -3.76
N ILE A 267 1.09 -12.50 -4.04
CA ILE A 267 0.59 -12.28 -5.40
C ILE A 267 1.54 -11.35 -6.18
N GLU A 268 1.90 -10.21 -5.61
CA GLU A 268 2.87 -9.28 -6.20
C GLU A 268 4.17 -9.99 -6.58
N LYS A 269 4.78 -10.68 -5.62
CA LYS A 269 6.04 -11.38 -5.83
C LYS A 269 5.96 -12.44 -6.94
N THR A 270 4.85 -13.16 -7.03
CA THR A 270 4.67 -14.20 -8.05
C THR A 270 4.49 -13.60 -9.45
N VAL A 271 3.76 -12.48 -9.57
CA VAL A 271 3.58 -11.77 -10.84
C VAL A 271 4.89 -11.16 -11.31
N THR A 272 5.59 -10.45 -10.43
CA THR A 272 6.87 -9.79 -10.77
C THR A 272 7.95 -10.81 -11.14
N ARG A 273 8.05 -11.94 -10.42
CA ARG A 273 9.04 -12.99 -10.72
C ARG A 273 8.82 -13.67 -12.07
N LYS A 274 7.58 -13.85 -12.50
CA LYS A 274 7.28 -14.41 -13.84
C LYS A 274 7.79 -13.51 -14.96
N ASP A 275 7.81 -12.20 -14.77
CA ASP A 275 8.30 -11.25 -15.75
C ASP A 275 9.84 -11.29 -15.86
N ASP A 276 10.54 -11.37 -14.74
CA ASP A 276 12.01 -11.52 -14.71
C ASP A 276 12.47 -12.84 -15.36
N SER A 277 11.76 -13.94 -15.15
CA SER A 277 12.08 -15.23 -15.78
C SER A 277 11.81 -15.24 -17.28
N ARG A 278 10.82 -14.50 -17.78
CA ARG A 278 10.60 -14.31 -19.22
C ARG A 278 11.72 -13.51 -19.89
N LYS A 279 12.25 -12.50 -19.21
CA LYS A 279 13.40 -11.71 -19.72
C LYS A 279 14.69 -12.52 -19.73
N ALA A 280 14.90 -13.42 -18.76
CA ALA A 280 16.08 -14.28 -18.66
C ALA A 280 16.06 -15.46 -19.68
N GLY A 281 14.91 -15.84 -20.22
CA GLY A 281 14.77 -16.94 -21.19
C GLY A 281 14.86 -16.56 -22.67
N ILE A 282 15.19 -15.31 -22.97
CA ILE A 282 15.29 -14.77 -24.34
C ILE A 282 16.76 -14.66 -24.83
N TRP A 283 17.72 -15.25 -24.09
CA TRP A 283 19.14 -15.33 -24.48
C TRP A 283 19.57 -16.75 -24.74
#